data_38fee127c6e3cb8d997bc020c90c088b
#
_entry.id   38fee127c6e3cb8d997bc020c90c088b
#
_cell.length_a   1.000
_cell.length_b   1.000
_cell.length_c   1.000
_cell.angle_alpha   90.00
_cell.angle_beta   90.00
_cell.angle_gamma   90.00
#
_symmetry.space_group_name_H-M   'P 1'
#
loop_
_entity.id
_entity.type
_entity.pdbx_description
1 polymer ?
#
loop_
_entity_poly.entity_id
_entity_poly.type
_entity_poly.pdbx_seq_one_letter_code
_entity_poly.pdbx_strand_id
1 'polypeptide(L)' 'MITFVGAGPGAEDLITVRGQRLLKEADIVIYAGSLVNPGLLKLCKEECEIYNSAKMTLEEVLEVMIKGYGDGKEIVRLHT' A
#
# COMPACT_ATOMS: atom_id res chain seq x y z
N MET A 1 -7.49 5.45 -8.47
CA MET A 1 -8.16 4.18 -8.13
C MET A 1 -7.60 3.64 -6.83
N ILE A 2 -8.46 3.11 -5.98
CA ILE A 2 -8.06 2.50 -4.71
C ILE A 2 -8.19 0.99 -4.83
N THR A 3 -7.12 0.26 -4.61
CA THR A 3 -7.10 -1.19 -4.73
C THR A 3 -6.62 -1.82 -3.43
N PHE A 4 -7.32 -2.83 -2.96
CA PHE A 4 -6.92 -3.59 -1.78
C PHE A 4 -6.13 -4.82 -2.23
N VAL A 5 -4.92 -4.97 -1.69
CA VAL A 5 -4.03 -6.07 -2.02
C VAL A 5 -3.74 -6.89 -0.77
N GLY A 6 -4.01 -8.18 -0.83
CA GLY A 6 -3.66 -9.10 0.24
C GLY A 6 -2.21 -9.52 0.13
N ALA A 7 -1.48 -9.42 1.24
CA ALA A 7 -0.13 -9.92 1.35
C ALA A 7 -0.13 -11.01 2.41
N GLY A 8 0.46 -12.14 2.13
CA GLY A 8 0.60 -13.19 3.13
C GLY A 8 1.44 -12.73 4.30
N PRO A 9 1.20 -13.26 5.50
CA PRO A 9 1.97 -12.86 6.67
C PRO A 9 3.43 -13.29 6.53
N GLY A 10 4.33 -12.32 6.58
CA GLY A 10 5.75 -12.54 6.75
C GLY A 10 6.58 -12.95 5.54
N ALA A 11 5.99 -13.27 4.38
CA ALA A 11 6.75 -13.74 3.24
C ALA A 11 6.47 -12.93 1.97
N GLU A 12 7.54 -12.52 1.29
CA GLU A 12 7.43 -11.73 0.07
C GLU A 12 6.78 -12.49 -1.09
N ASP A 13 7.02 -13.79 -1.15
CA ASP A 13 6.53 -14.65 -2.22
C ASP A 13 5.07 -15.05 -2.06
N LEU A 14 4.42 -14.68 -0.96
CA LEU A 14 3.01 -14.96 -0.75
C LEU A 14 2.09 -13.94 -1.44
N ILE A 15 2.63 -12.84 -1.92
CA ILE A 15 1.84 -11.89 -2.69
C ILE A 15 1.66 -12.41 -4.12
N THR A 16 0.49 -12.18 -4.71
CA THR A 16 0.22 -12.60 -6.08
C THR A 16 1.01 -11.77 -7.09
N VAL A 17 1.18 -12.30 -8.30
CA VAL A 17 1.82 -11.55 -9.40
C VAL A 17 1.07 -10.26 -9.68
N ARG A 18 -0.26 -10.29 -9.65
CA ARG A 18 -1.07 -9.10 -9.83
C ARG A 18 -0.83 -8.09 -8.71
N GLY A 19 -0.75 -8.56 -7.47
CA GLY A 19 -0.45 -7.70 -6.33
C GLY A 19 0.90 -7.02 -6.45
N GLN A 20 1.92 -7.75 -6.90
CA GLN A 20 3.23 -7.19 -7.14
C GLN A 20 3.20 -6.08 -8.19
N ARG A 21 2.46 -6.31 -9.27
CA ARG A 21 2.33 -5.32 -10.34
C ARG A 21 1.65 -4.04 -9.82
N LEU A 22 0.60 -4.21 -9.04
CA LEU A 22 -0.11 -3.08 -8.45
C LEU A 22 0.78 -2.26 -7.52
N LEU A 23 1.63 -2.94 -6.73
CA LEU A 23 2.59 -2.25 -5.87
C LEU A 23 3.61 -1.45 -6.68
N LYS A 24 4.11 -2.03 -7.78
CA LYS A 24 5.09 -1.36 -8.63
C LYS A 24 4.54 -0.13 -9.32
N GLU A 25 3.25 -0.11 -9.59
CA GLU A 25 2.57 0.99 -10.27
C GLU A 25 1.95 2.00 -9.31
N ALA A 26 1.86 1.67 -8.02
CA ALA A 26 1.19 2.51 -7.05
C ALA A 26 1.90 3.85 -6.84
N ASP A 27 1.12 4.90 -6.73
CA ASP A 27 1.60 6.23 -6.35
C ASP A 27 1.60 6.39 -4.84
N ILE A 28 0.68 5.71 -4.16
CA ILE A 28 0.55 5.72 -2.70
C ILE A 28 0.29 4.30 -2.24
N VAL A 29 1.05 3.86 -1.22
CA VAL A 29 0.82 2.58 -0.56
C VAL A 29 0.56 2.82 0.92
N ILE A 30 -0.52 2.26 1.43
CA ILE A 30 -0.86 2.33 2.85
C ILE A 30 -0.89 0.91 3.38
N TYR A 31 -0.05 0.62 4.36
CA TYR A 31 0.05 -0.71 4.94
C TYR A 31 -0.24 -0.69 6.45
N ALA A 32 -0.54 -1.85 7.00
CA ALA A 32 -0.96 -1.97 8.40
C ALA A 32 0.17 -2.52 9.28
N GLY A 33 1.09 -1.64 9.63
CA GLY A 33 2.07 -1.89 10.68
C GLY A 33 3.00 -3.07 10.44
N SER A 34 3.35 -3.77 11.53
CA SER A 34 4.36 -4.84 11.53
C SER A 34 3.89 -6.17 10.95
N LEU A 35 2.61 -6.28 10.60
CA LEU A 35 2.07 -7.50 10.03
C LEU A 35 2.43 -7.68 8.56
N VAL A 36 2.93 -6.63 7.91
CA VAL A 36 3.34 -6.66 6.51
C VAL A 36 4.86 -6.79 6.44
N ASN A 37 5.34 -7.71 5.60
CA ASN A 37 6.78 -7.88 5.39
C ASN A 37 7.35 -6.62 4.73
N PRO A 38 8.33 -5.94 5.36
CA PRO A 38 8.92 -4.73 4.78
C PRO A 38 9.54 -4.93 3.40
N GLY A 39 9.92 -6.17 3.06
CA GLY A 39 10.46 -6.50 1.75
C GLY A 39 9.49 -6.21 0.61
N LEU A 40 8.18 -6.29 0.89
CA LEU A 40 7.16 -5.96 -0.11
C LEU A 40 7.19 -4.48 -0.51
N LEU A 41 7.58 -3.62 0.41
CA LEU A 41 7.64 -2.19 0.14
C LEU A 41 8.76 -1.82 -0.82
N LYS A 42 9.75 -2.69 -0.97
CA LYS A 42 10.84 -2.51 -1.93
C LYS A 42 10.38 -2.66 -3.38
N LEU A 43 9.21 -3.26 -3.59
CA LEU A 43 8.62 -3.40 -4.91
C LEU A 43 8.04 -2.07 -5.42
N CYS A 44 7.78 -1.14 -4.53
CA CYS A 44 7.21 0.15 -4.89
C CYS A 44 8.22 0.97 -5.68
N LYS A 45 7.70 1.79 -6.60
CA LYS A 45 8.57 2.71 -7.35
C LYS A 45 9.13 3.79 -6.41
N GLU A 46 10.23 4.40 -6.83
CA GLU A 46 10.96 5.37 -6.00
C GLU A 46 10.09 6.55 -5.55
N GLU A 47 9.20 7.03 -6.43
CA GLU A 47 8.34 8.17 -6.14
C GLU A 47 7.11 7.80 -5.31
N CYS A 48 6.91 6.53 -5.00
CA CYS A 48 5.73 6.10 -4.25
C CYS A 48 5.75 6.62 -2.83
N GLU A 49 4.63 7.20 -2.40
CA GLU A 49 4.45 7.61 -1.01
C GLU A 49 3.97 6.42 -0.20
N ILE A 50 4.68 6.10 0.88
CA ILE A 50 4.38 4.92 1.70
C ILE A 50 3.98 5.37 3.10
N TYR A 51 2.81 4.92 3.54
CA TYR A 51 2.26 5.26 4.85
C TYR A 51 2.00 4.02 5.69
N ASN A 52 2.34 4.10 6.97
CA ASN A 52 2.04 3.06 7.94
C ASN A 52 0.78 3.46 8.73
N SER A 53 -0.34 2.82 8.44
CA SER A 53 -1.62 3.17 9.05
C SER A 53 -1.68 2.89 10.56
N ALA A 54 -0.79 2.05 11.09
CA ALA A 54 -0.71 1.80 12.52
C ALA A 54 -0.28 3.03 13.32
N LYS A 55 0.37 3.99 12.65
CA LYS A 55 0.84 5.25 13.25
C LYS A 55 -0.06 6.43 12.89
N MET A 56 -1.18 6.18 12.24
CA MET A 56 -2.08 7.21 11.75
C MET A 56 -3.47 7.03 12.35
N THR A 57 -4.19 8.14 12.52
CA THR A 57 -5.61 8.06 12.87
C THR A 57 -6.41 7.65 11.64
N LEU A 58 -7.63 7.17 11.85
CA LEU A 58 -8.52 6.83 10.75
C LEU A 58 -8.76 8.06 9.85
N GLU A 59 -8.89 9.23 10.45
CA GLU A 59 -9.11 10.48 9.72
C GLU A 59 -7.93 10.80 8.80
N GLU A 60 -6.70 10.60 9.29
CA GLU A 60 -5.49 10.82 8.51
C GLU A 60 -5.42 9.86 7.31
N VAL A 61 -5.74 8.59 7.52
CA VAL A 61 -5.76 7.59 6.46
C VAL A 61 -6.77 7.96 5.39
N LEU A 62 -7.99 8.31 5.81
CA LEU A 62 -9.05 8.72 4.89
C LEU A 62 -8.69 9.97 4.11
N GLU A 63 -8.05 10.93 4.77
CA GLU A 63 -7.61 12.17 4.11
C GLU A 63 -6.62 11.89 3.00
N VAL A 64 -5.62 11.04 3.26
CA VAL A 64 -4.63 10.64 2.26
C VAL A 64 -5.31 9.96 1.08
N MET A 65 -6.23 9.05 1.35
CA MET A 65 -6.94 8.30 0.30
C MET A 65 -7.82 9.21 -0.55
N ILE A 66 -8.58 10.09 0.09
CA ILE A 66 -9.49 11.00 -0.62
C ILE A 66 -8.71 11.97 -1.49
N LYS A 67 -7.66 12.56 -0.94
CA LYS A 67 -6.81 13.49 -1.69
C LYS A 67 -6.14 12.80 -2.87
N GLY A 68 -5.55 11.64 -2.64
CA GLY A 68 -4.89 10.89 -3.71
C GLY A 68 -5.86 10.46 -4.79
N TYR A 69 -7.04 10.00 -4.42
CA TYR A 69 -8.08 9.63 -5.37
C TYR A 69 -8.52 10.83 -6.21
N GLY A 70 -8.69 11.99 -5.58
CA GLY A 70 -9.07 13.21 -6.28
C GLY A 70 -7.99 13.69 -7.25
N ASP A 71 -6.72 13.38 -6.97
CA ASP A 71 -5.59 13.73 -7.82
C ASP A 71 -5.34 12.69 -8.93
N GLY A 72 -6.17 11.67 -9.02
CA GLY A 72 -6.03 10.61 -10.02
C GLY A 72 -4.90 9.64 -9.75
N LYS A 73 -4.42 9.55 -8.52
CA LYS A 73 -3.32 8.65 -8.15
C LYS A 73 -3.79 7.22 -7.93
N GLU A 74 -2.90 6.27 -8.19
CA GLU A 74 -3.13 4.86 -7.90
C GLU A 74 -2.76 4.59 -6.43
N ILE A 75 -3.74 4.18 -5.64
CA ILE A 75 -3.59 3.93 -4.21
C ILE A 75 -3.75 2.45 -3.94
N VAL A 76 -2.79 1.86 -3.23
CA VAL A 76 -2.86 0.46 -2.82
C VAL A 76 -2.94 0.39 -1.30
N ARG A 77 -3.97 -0.31 -0.81
CA ARG A 77 -4.11 -0.68 0.60
C ARG A 77 -3.57 -2.09 0.74
N LEU A 78 -2.41 -2.22 1.37
CA LEU A 78 -1.76 -3.51 1.56
C LEU A 78 -2.15 -4.08 2.93
N HIS A 79 -2.72 -5.28 2.94
CA HIS A 79 -3.15 -5.93 4.18
C HIS A 79 -2.72 -7.40 4.18
N THR A 80 -2.74 -8.00 5.34
CA THR A 80 -2.42 -9.42 5.50
C THR A 80 -3.66 -10.31 5.42
#